data_a38727a2592aa2e6eab581e6f89f1018
#
_entry.id   a38727a2592aa2e6eab581e6f89f1018
#
_cell.length_a   1.000
_cell.length_b   1.000
_cell.length_c   1.000
_cell.angle_alpha   90.00
_cell.angle_beta   90.00
_cell.angle_gamma   90.00
#
_symmetry.space_group_name_H-M   'P 1'
#
loop_
_entity.id
_entity.type
_entity.pdbx_description
1 polymer ?
#
loop_
_entity_poly.entity_id
_entity_poly.type
_entity_poly.pdbx_seq_one_letter_code
_entity_poly.pdbx_strand_id
1 'polypeptide(L)'
;MNKSALSRRRFLNQSAQTGIAGILASSYFPYLADAAKEAPSERLRFGAIGVGGRGAGVANGARRLADIVAVCDLDTQRIDRVNKSLAGGKAKGYQDYRKVLERKDIAFVTIGTTDHWHTRIAIQAMQAGKDVYCEKPLTLTIEEGKQISKVTKETGRVFQVGTQQRSEMGQKFLTAIGIIREGRIGKIQKVTCNIGGGPKGGPFKKSDPPANIDWNTWLGQAPKVDYIKERCHYQFRWWYEYSG
;
A
#
# COMPACT_ATOMS: atom_id res chain seq x y z
N MET A 1 32.33 33.78 12.02
CA MET A 1 31.57 32.59 12.48
C MET A 1 32.38 31.32 12.19
N ASN A 2 32.96 30.76 13.25
CA ASN A 2 33.93 29.67 13.16
C ASN A 2 33.20 28.34 12.94
N LYS A 3 33.40 27.73 11.78
CA LYS A 3 32.96 26.32 11.50
C LYS A 3 33.99 25.41 12.19
N SER A 4 33.69 24.90 13.38
CA SER A 4 34.53 23.90 14.03
C SER A 4 34.48 22.61 13.22
N ALA A 5 35.54 22.26 12.53
CA ALA A 5 35.73 20.97 11.87
C ALA A 5 35.67 19.85 12.90
N LEU A 6 34.82 18.87 12.68
CA LEU A 6 34.73 17.65 13.52
C LEU A 6 36.11 16.96 13.51
N SER A 7 36.70 16.79 14.71
CA SER A 7 37.97 16.06 14.81
C SER A 7 37.79 14.58 14.44
N ARG A 8 38.81 13.94 13.85
CA ARG A 8 38.81 12.51 13.48
C ARG A 8 38.37 11.60 14.64
N ARG A 9 38.76 11.95 15.88
CA ARG A 9 38.41 11.20 17.08
C ARG A 9 36.90 11.28 17.40
N ARG A 10 36.29 12.43 17.17
CA ARG A 10 34.83 12.64 17.39
C ARG A 10 34.00 11.95 16.31
N PHE A 11 34.49 11.93 15.07
CA PHE A 11 33.88 11.17 13.97
C PHE A 11 33.92 9.67 14.24
N LEU A 12 35.07 9.13 14.64
CA LEU A 12 35.21 7.69 14.97
C LEU A 12 34.37 7.26 16.17
N ASN A 13 34.26 8.07 17.21
CA ASN A 13 33.38 7.79 18.34
C ASN A 13 31.90 7.82 17.98
N GLN A 14 31.48 8.75 17.13
CA GLN A 14 30.09 8.77 16.64
C GLN A 14 29.79 7.60 15.73
N SER A 15 30.72 7.20 14.87
CA SER A 15 30.58 6.03 14.01
C SER A 15 30.53 4.71 14.82
N ALA A 16 31.31 4.60 15.91
CA ALA A 16 31.26 3.45 16.82
C ALA A 16 29.91 3.37 17.58
N GLN A 17 29.38 4.50 18.03
CA GLN A 17 28.06 4.54 18.70
C GLN A 17 26.90 4.22 17.75
N THR A 18 26.99 4.66 16.49
CA THR A 18 26.00 4.34 15.46
C THR A 18 26.09 2.85 15.07
N GLY A 19 27.29 2.27 15.04
CA GLY A 19 27.52 0.84 14.79
C GLY A 19 26.91 -0.05 15.88
N ILE A 20 27.05 0.32 17.16
CA ILE A 20 26.45 -0.43 18.28
C ILE A 20 24.93 -0.34 18.27
N ALA A 21 24.36 0.83 17.98
CA ALA A 21 22.90 0.98 17.80
C ALA A 21 22.37 0.16 16.62
N GLY A 22 23.14 0.04 15.53
CA GLY A 22 22.80 -0.79 14.37
C GLY A 22 22.80 -2.29 14.71
N ILE A 23 23.76 -2.76 15.51
CA ILE A 23 23.85 -4.17 15.95
C ILE A 23 22.70 -4.52 16.89
N LEU A 24 22.33 -3.63 17.82
CA LEU A 24 21.18 -3.86 18.71
C LEU A 24 19.85 -3.82 17.96
N ALA A 25 19.70 -2.95 16.97
CA ALA A 25 18.51 -2.93 16.11
C ALA A 25 18.37 -4.19 15.25
N SER A 26 19.49 -4.75 14.76
CA SER A 26 19.48 -5.97 13.94
C SER A 26 19.10 -7.23 14.71
N SER A 27 19.35 -7.28 16.03
CA SER A 27 18.95 -8.42 16.88
C SER A 27 17.47 -8.41 17.24
N TYR A 28 16.82 -7.21 17.24
CA TYR A 28 15.38 -7.06 17.45
C TYR A 28 14.56 -7.09 16.15
N PHE A 29 15.18 -6.80 15.02
CA PHE A 29 14.55 -6.79 13.70
C PHE A 29 15.44 -7.52 12.69
N PRO A 30 15.43 -8.85 12.67
CA PRO A 30 16.26 -9.65 11.75
C PRO A 30 16.06 -9.27 10.27
N TYR A 31 14.88 -8.75 9.93
CA TYR A 31 14.59 -8.20 8.61
C TYR A 31 15.46 -6.98 8.23
N LEU A 32 15.74 -6.09 9.19
CA LEU A 32 16.64 -4.95 8.94
C LEU A 32 18.09 -5.39 8.74
N ALA A 33 18.48 -6.54 9.32
CA ALA A 33 19.81 -7.09 9.14
C ALA A 33 20.02 -7.67 7.73
N ASP A 34 18.99 -8.25 7.11
CA ASP A 34 19.05 -8.74 5.73
C ASP A 34 19.01 -7.58 4.72
N ALA A 35 18.23 -6.54 4.99
CA ALA A 35 18.25 -5.29 4.19
C ALA A 35 19.60 -4.54 4.32
N ALA A 36 20.31 -4.68 5.43
CA ALA A 36 21.62 -4.08 5.65
C ALA A 36 22.78 -4.86 4.98
N LYS A 37 22.55 -6.05 4.44
CA LYS A 37 23.52 -6.79 3.62
C LYS A 37 23.63 -6.28 2.19
N GLU A 38 22.62 -5.55 1.71
CA GLU A 38 22.73 -4.76 0.49
C GLU A 38 23.37 -3.41 0.82
N ALA A 39 24.30 -2.96 -0.02
CA ALA A 39 25.07 -1.74 0.25
C ALA A 39 24.15 -0.56 0.64
N PRO A 40 24.50 0.27 1.64
CA PRO A 40 23.64 1.38 2.13
C PRO A 40 23.26 2.41 1.07
N SER A 41 23.81 2.32 -0.13
CA SER A 41 23.56 3.20 -1.28
C SER A 41 22.44 2.73 -2.21
N GLU A 42 21.93 1.49 -2.08
CA GLU A 42 20.85 1.02 -2.95
C GLU A 42 19.48 1.27 -2.30
N ARG A 43 18.70 2.13 -2.92
CA ARG A 43 17.31 2.35 -2.53
C ARG A 43 16.52 1.08 -2.78
N LEU A 44 15.62 0.74 -1.85
CA LEU A 44 14.68 -0.36 -2.04
C LEU A 44 13.89 -0.14 -3.33
N ARG A 45 13.51 -1.24 -3.97
CA ARG A 45 12.70 -1.22 -5.19
C ARG A 45 11.32 -1.80 -4.90
N PHE A 46 10.30 -1.20 -5.49
CA PHE A 46 8.93 -1.65 -5.28
C PHE A 46 8.10 -1.72 -6.56
N GLY A 47 7.03 -2.54 -6.47
CA GLY A 47 5.99 -2.63 -7.48
C GLY A 47 4.68 -2.00 -6.99
N ALA A 48 4.05 -1.17 -7.82
CA ALA A 48 2.74 -0.60 -7.53
C ALA A 48 1.66 -1.39 -8.26
N ILE A 49 0.72 -1.99 -7.53
CA ILE A 49 -0.37 -2.83 -8.05
C ILE A 49 -1.70 -2.14 -7.79
N GLY A 50 -2.48 -1.91 -8.86
CA GLY A 50 -3.70 -1.11 -8.79
C GLY A 50 -3.37 0.38 -8.64
N VAL A 51 -3.09 1.05 -9.77
CA VAL A 51 -2.60 2.43 -9.79
C VAL A 51 -3.68 3.43 -10.24
N GLY A 52 -4.92 3.14 -9.90
CA GLY A 52 -6.02 4.09 -9.98
C GLY A 52 -5.83 5.29 -9.05
N GLY A 53 -6.92 6.01 -8.72
CA GLY A 53 -6.83 7.25 -7.93
C GLY A 53 -6.03 7.11 -6.64
N ARG A 54 -6.49 6.31 -5.69
CA ARG A 54 -5.81 6.14 -4.40
C ARG A 54 -4.50 5.37 -4.52
N GLY A 55 -4.46 4.31 -5.33
CA GLY A 55 -3.25 3.52 -5.52
C GLY A 55 -2.09 4.34 -6.10
N ALA A 56 -2.36 5.25 -7.04
CA ALA A 56 -1.36 6.20 -7.51
C ALA A 56 -0.86 7.13 -6.39
N GLY A 57 -1.74 7.57 -5.50
CA GLY A 57 -1.38 8.37 -4.32
C GLY A 57 -0.45 7.60 -3.37
N VAL A 58 -0.74 6.34 -3.11
CA VAL A 58 0.11 5.45 -2.29
C VAL A 58 1.48 5.26 -2.94
N ALA A 59 1.52 4.93 -4.23
CA ALA A 59 2.77 4.79 -4.98
C ALA A 59 3.59 6.10 -4.95
N ASN A 60 2.93 7.27 -5.05
CA ASN A 60 3.58 8.56 -4.93
C ASN A 60 4.18 8.81 -3.53
N GLY A 61 3.53 8.31 -2.48
CA GLY A 61 4.08 8.33 -1.12
C GLY A 61 5.31 7.43 -1.00
N ALA A 62 5.19 6.17 -1.43
CA ALA A 62 6.24 5.16 -1.35
C ALA A 62 7.51 5.54 -2.14
N ARG A 63 7.39 6.18 -3.31
CA ARG A 63 8.55 6.60 -4.12
C ARG A 63 9.48 7.60 -3.43
N ARG A 64 9.06 8.22 -2.32
CA ARG A 64 9.94 9.07 -1.51
C ARG A 64 11.00 8.27 -0.78
N LEU A 65 10.71 7.00 -0.50
CA LEU A 65 11.55 6.09 0.28
C LEU A 65 12.21 5.01 -0.60
N ALA A 66 11.61 4.66 -1.73
CA ALA A 66 12.04 3.56 -2.59
C ALA A 66 11.81 3.88 -4.07
N ASP A 67 12.43 3.11 -4.96
CA ASP A 67 12.31 3.32 -6.41
C ASP A 67 11.18 2.44 -6.98
N ILE A 68 10.27 3.08 -7.73
CA ILE A 68 9.22 2.38 -8.44
C ILE A 68 9.78 1.74 -9.72
N VAL A 69 9.81 0.41 -9.77
CA VAL A 69 10.39 -0.35 -10.90
C VAL A 69 9.36 -1.20 -11.66
N ALA A 70 8.15 -1.29 -11.13
CA ALA A 70 7.02 -1.95 -11.77
C ALA A 70 5.72 -1.22 -11.48
N VAL A 71 4.86 -1.09 -12.49
CA VAL A 71 3.52 -0.52 -12.40
C VAL A 71 2.53 -1.52 -12.97
N CYS A 72 1.51 -1.88 -12.22
CA CYS A 72 0.51 -2.87 -12.62
C CYS A 72 -0.91 -2.33 -12.44
N ASP A 73 -1.71 -2.44 -13.48
CA ASP A 73 -3.15 -2.20 -13.46
C ASP A 73 -3.78 -2.98 -14.63
N LEU A 74 -5.06 -3.31 -14.55
CA LEU A 74 -5.77 -3.90 -15.69
C LEU A 74 -6.11 -2.87 -16.77
N ASP A 75 -6.14 -1.59 -16.40
CA ASP A 75 -6.31 -0.47 -17.31
C ASP A 75 -4.95 0.04 -17.79
N THR A 76 -4.63 -0.23 -19.05
CA THR A 76 -3.35 0.16 -19.65
C THR A 76 -3.10 1.66 -19.62
N GLN A 77 -4.14 2.49 -19.73
CA GLN A 77 -4.02 3.94 -19.66
C GLN A 77 -3.54 4.41 -18.28
N ARG A 78 -3.92 3.69 -17.22
CA ARG A 78 -3.43 3.98 -15.87
C ARG A 78 -1.98 3.60 -15.68
N ILE A 79 -1.56 2.46 -16.25
CA ILE A 79 -0.15 2.05 -16.29
C ILE A 79 0.69 3.15 -16.90
N ASP A 80 0.34 3.59 -18.11
CA ASP A 80 1.09 4.60 -18.87
C ASP A 80 1.17 5.94 -18.13
N ARG A 81 0.02 6.39 -17.62
CA ARG A 81 -0.06 7.63 -16.84
C ARG A 81 0.86 7.60 -15.61
N VAL A 82 0.78 6.54 -14.81
CA VAL A 82 1.54 6.44 -13.55
C VAL A 82 3.00 6.17 -13.83
N ASN A 83 3.33 5.34 -14.81
CA ASN A 83 4.71 5.15 -15.23
C ASN A 83 5.36 6.47 -15.64
N LYS A 84 4.70 7.24 -16.51
CA LYS A 84 5.19 8.56 -16.95
C LYS A 84 5.33 9.54 -15.79
N SER A 85 4.30 9.66 -14.94
CA SER A 85 4.26 10.71 -13.91
C SER A 85 5.07 10.41 -12.66
N LEU A 86 5.19 9.15 -12.26
CA LEU A 86 5.86 8.76 -11.02
C LEU A 86 7.22 8.08 -11.23
N ALA A 87 7.38 7.33 -12.31
CA ALA A 87 8.61 6.59 -12.62
C ALA A 87 9.42 7.19 -13.77
N GLY A 88 9.01 8.33 -14.33
CA GLY A 88 9.70 8.96 -15.47
C GLY A 88 9.77 8.06 -16.71
N GLY A 89 8.83 7.17 -16.91
CA GLY A 89 8.77 6.18 -17.99
C GLY A 89 9.69 4.97 -17.81
N LYS A 90 10.40 4.85 -16.70
CA LYS A 90 11.44 3.82 -16.47
C LYS A 90 10.91 2.52 -15.85
N ALA A 91 9.73 2.52 -15.24
CA ALA A 91 9.17 1.32 -14.66
C ALA A 91 8.59 0.39 -15.75
N LYS A 92 8.66 -0.92 -15.51
CA LYS A 92 8.00 -1.89 -16.39
C LYS A 92 6.50 -1.94 -16.11
N GLY A 93 5.67 -1.76 -17.14
CA GLY A 93 4.21 -1.90 -17.06
C GLY A 93 3.78 -3.37 -17.15
N TYR A 94 2.74 -3.75 -16.37
CA TYR A 94 2.15 -5.08 -16.35
C TYR A 94 0.63 -5.01 -16.20
N GLN A 95 -0.11 -5.87 -16.88
CA GLN A 95 -1.55 -6.08 -16.61
C GLN A 95 -1.78 -7.24 -15.64
N ASP A 96 -0.83 -8.16 -15.51
CA ASP A 96 -0.87 -9.27 -14.57
C ASP A 96 0.07 -9.00 -13.38
N TYR A 97 -0.50 -8.83 -12.18
CA TYR A 97 0.27 -8.58 -10.95
C TYR A 97 1.23 -9.72 -10.59
N ARG A 98 0.96 -10.95 -11.00
CA ARG A 98 1.84 -12.10 -10.75
C ARG A 98 3.21 -11.89 -11.37
N LYS A 99 3.27 -11.22 -12.52
CA LYS A 99 4.53 -10.85 -13.17
C LYS A 99 5.34 -9.81 -12.36
N VAL A 100 4.67 -9.00 -11.55
CA VAL A 100 5.35 -8.13 -10.59
C VAL A 100 5.93 -8.95 -9.45
N LEU A 101 5.17 -9.93 -8.93
CA LEU A 101 5.59 -10.78 -7.81
C LEU A 101 6.75 -11.73 -8.17
N GLU A 102 6.86 -12.16 -9.42
CA GLU A 102 7.97 -12.98 -9.94
C GLU A 102 9.32 -12.25 -9.93
N ARG A 103 9.33 -10.93 -9.88
CA ARG A 103 10.55 -10.13 -9.94
C ARG A 103 11.33 -10.20 -8.63
N LYS A 104 12.59 -10.64 -8.69
CA LYS A 104 13.49 -10.77 -7.53
C LYS A 104 14.02 -9.43 -7.03
N ASP A 105 14.07 -8.43 -7.91
CA ASP A 105 14.57 -7.08 -7.59
C ASP A 105 13.53 -6.20 -6.86
N ILE A 106 12.32 -6.68 -6.61
CA ILE A 106 11.26 -5.99 -5.86
C ILE A 106 11.26 -6.48 -4.42
N ALA A 107 11.47 -5.57 -3.47
CA ALA A 107 11.44 -5.86 -2.05
C ALA A 107 10.01 -5.85 -1.48
N PHE A 108 9.17 -4.90 -1.91
CA PHE A 108 7.80 -4.78 -1.43
C PHE A 108 6.85 -4.32 -2.54
N VAL A 109 5.56 -4.47 -2.28
CA VAL A 109 4.51 -4.00 -3.18
C VAL A 109 3.53 -3.08 -2.47
N THR A 110 3.00 -2.10 -3.20
CA THR A 110 1.83 -1.33 -2.78
C THR A 110 0.60 -1.84 -3.52
N ILE A 111 -0.48 -2.10 -2.78
CA ILE A 111 -1.74 -2.64 -3.33
C ILE A 111 -2.83 -1.58 -3.13
N GLY A 112 -3.35 -1.05 -4.24
CA GLY A 112 -4.44 -0.08 -4.28
C GLY A 112 -5.48 -0.44 -5.34
N THR A 113 -5.77 -1.74 -5.47
CA THR A 113 -6.80 -2.31 -6.34
C THR A 113 -8.20 -2.05 -5.81
N THR A 114 -9.20 -2.68 -6.37
CA THR A 114 -10.54 -2.82 -5.79
C THR A 114 -10.50 -3.79 -4.59
N ASP A 115 -11.41 -3.62 -3.64
CA ASP A 115 -11.33 -4.25 -2.31
C ASP A 115 -11.31 -5.79 -2.38
N HIS A 116 -12.12 -6.38 -3.25
CA HIS A 116 -12.18 -7.85 -3.43
C HIS A 116 -10.87 -8.48 -3.93
N TRP A 117 -9.92 -7.69 -4.44
CA TRP A 117 -8.60 -8.17 -4.85
C TRP A 117 -7.53 -8.06 -3.76
N HIS A 118 -7.77 -7.26 -2.70
CA HIS A 118 -6.76 -6.98 -1.68
C HIS A 118 -6.19 -8.24 -1.07
N THR A 119 -7.04 -9.13 -0.56
CA THR A 119 -6.65 -10.35 0.15
C THR A 119 -5.80 -11.27 -0.70
N ARG A 120 -6.28 -11.58 -1.90
CA ARG A 120 -5.59 -12.52 -2.79
C ARG A 120 -4.21 -12.02 -3.20
N ILE A 121 -4.11 -10.76 -3.61
CA ILE A 121 -2.83 -10.17 -4.03
C ILE A 121 -1.87 -10.09 -2.84
N ALA A 122 -2.35 -9.67 -1.68
CA ALA A 122 -1.54 -9.55 -0.47
C ALA A 122 -0.96 -10.89 -0.01
N ILE A 123 -1.78 -11.95 0.03
CA ILE A 123 -1.33 -13.30 0.37
C ILE A 123 -0.26 -13.78 -0.61
N GLN A 124 -0.51 -13.68 -1.90
CA GLN A 124 0.45 -14.12 -2.91
C GLN A 124 1.74 -13.29 -2.90
N ALA A 125 1.67 -11.99 -2.59
CA ALA A 125 2.85 -11.15 -2.45
C ALA A 125 3.73 -11.62 -1.27
N MET A 126 3.13 -11.86 -0.09
CA MET A 126 3.87 -12.37 1.07
C MET A 126 4.48 -13.75 0.81
N GLN A 127 3.74 -14.66 0.17
CA GLN A 127 4.24 -15.98 -0.23
C GLN A 127 5.38 -15.89 -1.27
N ALA A 128 5.37 -14.86 -2.12
CA ALA A 128 6.47 -14.55 -3.04
C ALA A 128 7.65 -13.81 -2.36
N GLY A 129 7.65 -13.69 -1.03
CA GLY A 129 8.71 -13.06 -0.25
C GLY A 129 8.70 -11.53 -0.27
N LYS A 130 7.58 -10.89 -0.65
CA LYS A 130 7.46 -9.44 -0.69
C LYS A 130 6.79 -8.92 0.56
N ASP A 131 7.25 -7.77 1.05
CA ASP A 131 6.50 -7.01 2.03
C ASP A 131 5.34 -6.28 1.36
N VAL A 132 4.32 -5.92 2.13
CA VAL A 132 3.06 -5.43 1.58
C VAL A 132 2.58 -4.17 2.28
N TYR A 133 2.28 -3.14 1.51
CA TYR A 133 1.37 -2.08 1.90
C TYR A 133 0.05 -2.26 1.14
N CYS A 134 -1.06 -2.47 1.85
CA CYS A 134 -2.37 -2.68 1.24
C CYS A 134 -3.36 -1.61 1.70
N GLU A 135 -4.10 -1.00 0.75
CA GLU A 135 -5.14 -0.03 1.08
C GLU A 135 -6.30 -0.65 1.87
N LYS A 136 -7.03 0.22 2.53
CA LYS A 136 -8.27 -0.11 3.22
C LYS A 136 -9.46 -0.13 2.23
N PRO A 137 -10.53 -0.87 2.53
CA PRO A 137 -10.67 -1.88 3.58
C PRO A 137 -9.75 -3.06 3.31
N LEU A 138 -9.19 -3.66 4.36
CA LEU A 138 -8.19 -4.72 4.17
C LEU A 138 -8.78 -5.94 3.48
N THR A 139 -9.98 -6.33 3.92
CA THR A 139 -10.67 -7.54 3.45
C THR A 139 -12.15 -7.26 3.22
N LEU A 140 -12.74 -8.06 2.35
CA LEU A 140 -14.18 -8.06 2.10
C LEU A 140 -14.94 -8.85 3.17
N THR A 141 -14.30 -9.89 3.71
CA THR A 141 -14.89 -10.77 4.73
C THR A 141 -13.97 -10.96 5.94
N ILE A 142 -14.56 -11.37 7.08
CA ILE A 142 -13.80 -11.69 8.29
C ILE A 142 -12.85 -12.88 8.05
N GLU A 143 -13.27 -13.87 7.28
CA GLU A 143 -12.44 -15.03 6.98
C GLU A 143 -11.18 -14.66 6.17
N GLU A 144 -11.31 -13.78 5.20
CA GLU A 144 -10.15 -13.21 4.50
C GLU A 144 -9.17 -12.53 5.46
N GLY A 145 -9.66 -11.80 6.46
CA GLY A 145 -8.84 -11.18 7.49
C GLY A 145 -8.06 -12.20 8.33
N LYS A 146 -8.68 -13.33 8.67
CA LYS A 146 -8.00 -14.45 9.34
C LYS A 146 -6.90 -15.05 8.45
N GLN A 147 -7.18 -15.24 7.15
CA GLN A 147 -6.21 -15.77 6.20
C GLN A 147 -4.98 -14.85 6.06
N ILE A 148 -5.18 -13.55 5.89
CA ILE A 148 -4.06 -12.59 5.84
C ILE A 148 -3.23 -12.65 7.13
N SER A 149 -3.89 -12.64 8.29
CA SER A 149 -3.20 -12.69 9.58
C SER A 149 -2.39 -13.97 9.76
N LYS A 150 -2.91 -15.11 9.29
CA LYS A 150 -2.21 -16.40 9.27
C LYS A 150 -0.97 -16.34 8.37
N VAL A 151 -1.13 -15.93 7.11
CA VAL A 151 -0.03 -15.90 6.14
C VAL A 151 1.05 -14.89 6.54
N THR A 152 0.67 -13.74 7.12
CA THR A 152 1.64 -12.77 7.65
C THR A 152 2.55 -13.40 8.71
N LYS A 153 1.96 -14.19 9.64
CA LYS A 153 2.73 -14.90 10.66
C LYS A 153 3.63 -16.00 10.07
N GLU A 154 3.10 -16.77 9.13
CA GLU A 154 3.81 -17.88 8.49
C GLU A 154 5.00 -17.42 7.65
N THR A 155 4.84 -16.31 6.92
CA THR A 155 5.87 -15.79 6.03
C THR A 155 6.87 -14.86 6.71
N GLY A 156 6.51 -14.30 7.87
CA GLY A 156 7.31 -13.29 8.56
C GLY A 156 7.47 -11.98 7.78
N ARG A 157 6.64 -11.74 6.74
CA ARG A 157 6.69 -10.51 5.95
C ARG A 157 6.07 -9.34 6.70
N VAL A 158 6.56 -8.14 6.40
CA VAL A 158 5.98 -6.91 6.93
C VAL A 158 4.70 -6.60 6.18
N PHE A 159 3.63 -6.40 6.93
CA PHE A 159 2.33 -6.05 6.38
C PHE A 159 1.81 -4.75 7.00
N GLN A 160 1.60 -3.72 6.17
CA GLN A 160 1.05 -2.45 6.59
C GLN A 160 -0.31 -2.19 5.94
N VAL A 161 -1.33 -1.95 6.75
CA VAL A 161 -2.65 -1.52 6.27
C VAL A 161 -2.67 0.00 6.08
N GLY A 162 -3.16 0.45 4.92
CA GLY A 162 -3.32 1.86 4.59
C GLY A 162 -4.52 2.50 5.28
N THR A 163 -4.47 2.72 6.58
CA THR A 163 -5.58 3.26 7.39
C THR A 163 -5.75 4.79 7.29
N GLN A 164 -5.01 5.42 6.39
CA GLN A 164 -5.13 6.83 5.98
C GLN A 164 -5.23 7.82 7.15
N GLN A 165 -6.42 8.29 7.50
CA GLN A 165 -6.66 9.36 8.46
C GLN A 165 -6.10 9.09 9.85
N ARG A 166 -5.84 7.85 10.21
CA ARG A 166 -5.25 7.52 11.52
C ARG A 166 -3.88 8.15 11.70
N SER A 167 -3.07 8.23 10.63
CA SER A 167 -1.71 8.75 10.68
C SER A 167 -1.37 9.76 9.58
N GLU A 168 -2.20 9.85 8.53
CA GLU A 168 -2.07 10.82 7.43
C GLU A 168 -2.98 12.05 7.64
N MET A 169 -3.11 12.88 6.60
CA MET A 169 -4.05 14.02 6.52
C MET A 169 -3.93 15.02 7.68
N GLY A 170 -2.67 15.39 7.98
CA GLY A 170 -2.36 16.36 9.04
C GLY A 170 -2.48 15.80 10.45
N GLN A 171 -2.49 14.44 10.58
CA GLN A 171 -2.49 13.73 11.87
C GLN A 171 -3.65 14.11 12.80
N LYS A 172 -4.78 14.53 12.24
CA LYS A 172 -5.94 15.05 13.01
C LYS A 172 -6.47 14.04 14.02
N PHE A 173 -6.52 12.74 13.68
CA PHE A 173 -6.95 11.70 14.62
C PHE A 173 -5.93 11.48 15.75
N LEU A 174 -4.64 11.52 15.46
CA LEU A 174 -3.59 11.43 16.49
C LEU A 174 -3.67 12.61 17.45
N THR A 175 -3.88 13.81 16.93
CA THR A 175 -4.07 15.02 17.73
C THR A 175 -5.31 14.91 18.63
N ALA A 176 -6.44 14.46 18.09
CA ALA A 176 -7.67 14.26 18.84
C ALA A 176 -7.49 13.20 19.96
N ILE A 177 -6.82 12.09 19.65
CA ILE A 177 -6.50 11.05 20.64
C ILE A 177 -5.59 11.59 21.74
N GLY A 178 -4.58 12.40 21.40
CA GLY A 178 -3.71 13.07 22.38
C GLY A 178 -4.52 13.95 23.35
N ILE A 179 -5.37 14.83 22.81
CA ILE A 179 -6.23 15.72 23.60
C ILE A 179 -7.13 14.94 24.56
N ILE A 180 -7.72 13.83 24.08
CA ILE A 180 -8.59 12.95 24.90
C ILE A 180 -7.79 12.28 26.00
N ARG A 181 -6.62 11.70 25.69
CA ARG A 181 -5.77 11.00 26.68
C ARG A 181 -5.19 11.91 27.74
N GLU A 182 -4.92 13.15 27.39
CA GLU A 182 -4.50 14.20 28.34
C GLU A 182 -5.63 14.69 29.25
N GLY A 183 -6.85 14.19 29.08
CA GLY A 183 -8.02 14.59 29.88
C GLY A 183 -8.56 15.98 29.59
N ARG A 184 -8.08 16.65 28.52
CA ARG A 184 -8.40 18.05 28.21
C ARG A 184 -9.88 18.33 27.94
N ILE A 185 -10.62 17.31 27.53
CA ILE A 185 -12.08 17.40 27.32
C ILE A 185 -12.89 16.74 28.44
N GLY A 186 -12.22 16.32 29.51
CA GLY A 186 -12.85 15.62 30.63
C GLY A 186 -13.42 14.26 30.25
N LYS A 187 -14.45 13.79 30.97
CA LYS A 187 -15.11 12.52 30.70
C LYS A 187 -15.92 12.59 29.41
N ILE A 188 -15.65 11.69 28.46
CA ILE A 188 -16.40 11.59 27.23
C ILE A 188 -17.86 11.21 27.54
N GLN A 189 -18.78 12.05 27.10
CA GLN A 189 -20.23 11.83 27.25
C GLN A 189 -20.86 11.28 25.98
N LYS A 190 -20.38 11.73 24.80
CA LYS A 190 -20.95 11.34 23.51
C LYS A 190 -19.88 11.42 22.43
N VAL A 191 -19.95 10.48 21.50
CA VAL A 191 -19.19 10.51 20.23
C VAL A 191 -20.18 10.54 19.08
N THR A 192 -20.02 11.47 18.15
CA THR A 192 -20.83 11.56 16.94
C THR A 192 -19.94 11.39 15.71
N CYS A 193 -20.26 10.41 14.88
CA CYS A 193 -19.58 10.16 13.60
C CYS A 193 -20.53 10.55 12.46
N ASN A 194 -20.11 11.50 11.62
CA ASN A 194 -20.86 11.89 10.43
C ASN A 194 -20.22 11.22 9.21
N ILE A 195 -21.01 10.43 8.50
CA ILE A 195 -20.63 9.82 7.23
C ILE A 195 -21.66 10.22 6.16
N GLY A 196 -21.20 10.46 4.93
CA GLY A 196 -22.09 10.75 3.80
C GLY A 196 -22.93 9.53 3.42
N GLY A 197 -24.07 9.77 2.79
CA GLY A 197 -24.86 8.71 2.18
C GLY A 197 -24.19 8.15 0.93
N GLY A 198 -24.54 6.88 0.60
CA GLY A 198 -24.16 6.28 -0.68
C GLY A 198 -24.93 6.91 -1.85
N PRO A 199 -24.45 6.75 -3.09
CA PRO A 199 -25.18 7.18 -4.27
C PRO A 199 -26.48 6.42 -4.42
N LYS A 200 -27.48 7.07 -4.99
CA LYS A 200 -28.73 6.45 -5.41
C LYS A 200 -28.75 6.41 -6.94
N GLY A 201 -29.31 5.37 -7.53
CA GLY A 201 -29.41 5.29 -8.97
C GLY A 201 -29.84 3.90 -9.46
N GLY A 202 -30.01 3.80 -10.77
CA GLY A 202 -30.47 2.62 -11.46
C GLY A 202 -31.88 2.77 -12.01
N PRO A 203 -32.29 1.84 -12.88
CA PRO A 203 -31.46 0.76 -13.41
C PRO A 203 -30.32 1.30 -14.29
N PHE A 204 -29.13 0.65 -14.22
CA PHE A 204 -27.96 1.03 -15.01
C PHE A 204 -27.90 0.25 -16.32
N LYS A 205 -27.44 0.91 -17.38
CA LYS A 205 -27.36 0.32 -18.71
C LYS A 205 -26.12 -0.57 -18.85
N LYS A 206 -26.32 -1.80 -19.30
CA LYS A 206 -25.25 -2.71 -19.70
C LYS A 206 -24.58 -2.21 -20.97
N SER A 207 -23.28 -2.46 -21.09
CA SER A 207 -22.50 -2.16 -22.29
C SER A 207 -21.32 -3.11 -22.40
N ASP A 208 -20.61 -3.09 -23.51
CA ASP A 208 -19.33 -3.78 -23.60
C ASP A 208 -18.27 -3.07 -22.77
N PRO A 209 -17.35 -3.83 -22.16
CA PRO A 209 -16.22 -3.23 -21.45
C PRO A 209 -15.32 -2.48 -22.44
N PRO A 210 -14.68 -1.35 -22.00
CA PRO A 210 -13.72 -0.66 -22.84
C PRO A 210 -12.53 -1.57 -23.20
N ALA A 211 -11.98 -1.43 -24.41
CA ALA A 211 -10.90 -2.28 -24.93
C ALA A 211 -9.62 -2.26 -24.08
N ASN A 212 -9.41 -1.24 -23.24
CA ASN A 212 -8.27 -1.12 -22.35
C ASN A 212 -8.46 -1.83 -21.00
N ILE A 213 -9.60 -2.52 -20.78
CA ILE A 213 -9.90 -3.21 -19.50
C ILE A 213 -10.28 -4.67 -19.79
N ASP A 214 -9.53 -5.60 -19.22
CA ASP A 214 -9.95 -7.00 -19.13
C ASP A 214 -11.00 -7.16 -18.02
N TRP A 215 -12.28 -7.15 -18.39
CA TRP A 215 -13.39 -7.24 -17.45
C TRP A 215 -13.44 -8.56 -16.68
N ASN A 216 -13.12 -9.69 -17.32
CA ASN A 216 -13.09 -10.97 -16.63
C ASN A 216 -12.02 -11.01 -15.54
N THR A 217 -10.82 -10.53 -15.85
CA THR A 217 -9.76 -10.41 -14.86
C THR A 217 -10.11 -9.36 -13.80
N TRP A 218 -10.80 -8.27 -14.16
CA TRP A 218 -11.26 -7.28 -13.19
C TRP A 218 -12.23 -7.88 -12.17
N LEU A 219 -13.18 -8.72 -12.59
CA LEU A 219 -14.12 -9.43 -11.72
C LEU A 219 -13.37 -10.43 -10.81
N GLY A 220 -12.38 -11.14 -11.33
CA GLY A 220 -11.60 -12.11 -10.55
C GLY A 220 -12.45 -13.20 -9.92
N GLN A 221 -12.49 -13.21 -8.58
CA GLN A 221 -13.30 -14.16 -7.78
C GLN A 221 -14.73 -13.67 -7.50
N ALA A 222 -15.07 -12.43 -7.87
CA ALA A 222 -16.43 -11.92 -7.72
C ALA A 222 -17.38 -12.60 -8.73
N PRO A 223 -18.70 -12.57 -8.48
CA PRO A 223 -19.67 -13.15 -9.40
C PRO A 223 -19.52 -12.60 -10.83
N LYS A 224 -19.66 -13.48 -11.83
CA LYS A 224 -19.60 -13.08 -13.22
C LYS A 224 -20.88 -12.30 -13.58
N VAL A 225 -20.70 -11.03 -13.92
CA VAL A 225 -21.78 -10.13 -14.31
C VAL A 225 -21.38 -9.33 -15.55
N ASP A 226 -22.39 -8.85 -16.28
CA ASP A 226 -22.16 -7.95 -17.41
C ASP A 226 -21.51 -6.64 -16.97
N TYR A 227 -20.73 -6.07 -17.87
CA TYR A 227 -20.11 -4.78 -17.61
C TYR A 227 -21.17 -3.69 -17.55
N ILE A 228 -21.07 -2.89 -16.49
CA ILE A 228 -21.81 -1.64 -16.28
C ILE A 228 -20.78 -0.61 -15.83
N LYS A 229 -20.73 0.53 -16.47
CA LYS A 229 -19.76 1.60 -16.18
C LYS A 229 -19.73 1.97 -14.68
N GLU A 230 -20.89 1.97 -14.05
CA GLU A 230 -21.09 2.29 -12.64
C GLU A 230 -20.59 1.20 -11.69
N ARG A 231 -20.22 0.00 -12.18
CA ARG A 231 -19.56 -1.05 -11.40
C ARG A 231 -18.05 -0.93 -11.39
N CYS A 232 -17.49 -0.17 -12.33
CA CYS A 232 -16.05 -0.14 -12.54
C CYS A 232 -15.38 1.07 -11.88
N HIS A 233 -14.06 1.02 -11.77
CA HIS A 233 -13.20 2.07 -11.24
C HIS A 233 -13.67 2.59 -9.87
N TYR A 234 -13.80 3.89 -9.72
CA TYR A 234 -14.13 4.55 -8.46
C TYR A 234 -15.50 4.15 -7.88
N GLN A 235 -16.43 3.73 -8.71
CA GLN A 235 -17.80 3.43 -8.30
C GLN A 235 -17.98 2.00 -7.77
N PHE A 236 -17.00 1.12 -7.93
CA PHE A 236 -17.05 -0.27 -7.46
C PHE A 236 -17.46 -0.39 -5.99
N ARG A 237 -17.08 0.55 -5.15
CA ARG A 237 -17.31 0.57 -3.71
C ARG A 237 -18.76 0.65 -3.28
N TRP A 238 -19.69 0.83 -4.23
CA TRP A 238 -21.12 0.87 -3.98
C TRP A 238 -21.82 -0.45 -4.33
N TRP A 239 -21.05 -1.48 -4.62
CA TRP A 239 -21.53 -2.78 -5.02
C TRP A 239 -20.99 -3.84 -4.05
N TYR A 240 -21.90 -4.54 -3.37
CA TYR A 240 -21.56 -5.53 -2.33
C TYR A 240 -20.65 -6.67 -2.83
N GLU A 241 -20.66 -6.96 -4.11
CA GLU A 241 -19.80 -7.98 -4.70
C GLU A 241 -18.32 -7.61 -4.68
N TYR A 242 -18.00 -6.31 -4.51
CA TYR A 242 -16.62 -5.80 -4.61
C TYR A 242 -16.16 -5.05 -3.36
N SER A 243 -17.10 -4.54 -2.58
CA SER A 243 -16.83 -3.75 -1.36
C SER A 243 -17.98 -3.96 -0.36
N GLY A 244 -17.63 -4.05 0.93
CA GLY A 244 -18.61 -4.23 2.00
C GLY A 244 -19.15 -2.92 2.57
#